data_2cc9e859c9328c57251208caa6e3641a
#
_entry.id   2cc9e859c9328c57251208caa6e3641a
#
_cell.length_a   1.000
_cell.length_b   1.000
_cell.length_c   1.000
_cell.angle_alpha   90.00
_cell.angle_beta   90.00
_cell.angle_gamma   90.00
#
_symmetry.space_group_name_H-M   'P 1'
#
loop_
_entity.id
_entity.type
_entity.pdbx_description
1 polymer ?
#
loop_
_entity_poly.entity_id
_entity_poly.type
_entity_poly.pdbx_seq_one_letter_code
_entity_poly.pdbx_strand_id
1 'polypeptide(L)'
;MPLRLIASLFALVFLLNDLAAQTEEPYILDMVHNNPGEPLTVTAFNNPIYLKEKGYTGQVKNDFTFAHAAITFDKLNPQIFPQGSKEREWVMQAAERVRNNIKAAHAAGIKIYYFTDIIVLPKKLVALYHDEICDAKGKISFERPKTIEIHRMMLDELFATFPDLDGLVIRTGETYLNNVPYHTGNNPITNGVESHVKLINLLRDEVCEKRNKTIFYRTWSFGGMHDSAAYYLAVTNQIEPHPNLIFSIKHTKGDYHRTYDFNPTLTIGKHKQIIEVECQREYEGKGAFPNYVMDGVINGFEEYSTTKPQQGYKSLNEIKDSKNFGGVWSWSRGGGWVGPYISNEFWCKLNAYVISQWGKDTKQSEETVFNHFMDDNGIKEAASRKAFRELCLLSAKAVIRGHESAKYYFDKDWVWWSRDEFLGGIDTFNVPQKLYPSEGFLSQGFRWYYEHHLLDSVIQEKQEVVKLWQQIVGLSNQVEMTNQQDEGYIKVSSKYGFLLHSIIADGWKIMAMGFVGDKTGNYDKKQLAIYLKKYDNDWKAYNELKANNPACATLYKPYAFINIAPTYHAEQGMAASVEKYRKIVKGGKE
;
A
#
# COMPACT_ATOMS: atom_id res chain seq x y z
N MET A 1 -63.51 -13.21 -20.16
CA MET A 1 -62.25 -13.97 -20.03
C MET A 1 -60.94 -13.18 -20.40
N PRO A 2 -60.91 -11.85 -20.55
CA PRO A 2 -59.64 -11.15 -20.81
C PRO A 2 -58.96 -10.54 -19.57
N LEU A 3 -59.67 -10.36 -18.43
CA LEU A 3 -59.05 -9.67 -17.26
C LEU A 3 -58.02 -10.51 -16.48
N ARG A 4 -58.14 -11.86 -16.49
CA ARG A 4 -57.20 -12.75 -15.77
C ARG A 4 -55.85 -12.92 -16.47
N LEU A 5 -55.79 -12.72 -17.81
CA LEU A 5 -54.52 -12.82 -18.55
C LEU A 5 -53.65 -11.58 -18.37
N ILE A 6 -54.27 -10.40 -18.20
CA ILE A 6 -53.55 -9.14 -18.00
C ILE A 6 -52.94 -9.08 -16.58
N ALA A 7 -53.67 -9.58 -15.57
CA ALA A 7 -53.14 -9.64 -14.19
C ALA A 7 -51.95 -10.61 -14.08
N SER A 8 -51.95 -11.72 -14.82
CA SER A 8 -50.81 -12.67 -14.83
C SER A 8 -49.60 -12.14 -15.56
N LEU A 9 -49.76 -11.31 -16.62
CA LEU A 9 -48.66 -10.67 -17.32
C LEU A 9 -48.01 -9.58 -16.47
N PHE A 10 -48.79 -8.78 -15.73
CA PHE A 10 -48.27 -7.77 -14.81
C PHE A 10 -47.54 -8.40 -13.60
N ALA A 11 -48.03 -9.49 -13.05
CA ALA A 11 -47.35 -10.21 -11.97
C ALA A 11 -46.01 -10.84 -12.45
N LEU A 12 -45.95 -11.31 -13.69
CA LEU A 12 -44.72 -11.85 -14.27
C LEU A 12 -43.67 -10.76 -14.58
N VAL A 13 -44.12 -9.57 -14.99
CA VAL A 13 -43.25 -8.40 -15.21
C VAL A 13 -42.71 -7.84 -13.90
N PHE A 14 -43.50 -7.83 -12.82
CA PHE A 14 -43.03 -7.45 -11.49
C PHE A 14 -42.06 -8.50 -10.92
N LEU A 15 -42.30 -9.80 -11.09
CA LEU A 15 -41.37 -10.86 -10.68
C LEU A 15 -40.08 -10.86 -11.49
N LEU A 16 -40.09 -10.46 -12.77
CA LEU A 16 -38.92 -10.33 -13.60
C LEU A 16 -38.12 -9.04 -13.28
N ASN A 17 -38.78 -7.96 -12.83
CA ASN A 17 -38.10 -6.77 -12.35
C ASN A 17 -37.48 -6.96 -10.95
N ASP A 18 -38.08 -7.76 -10.06
CA ASP A 18 -37.47 -8.13 -8.78
C ASP A 18 -36.27 -9.10 -8.93
N LEU A 19 -36.25 -9.90 -10.01
CA LEU A 19 -35.07 -10.72 -10.35
C LEU A 19 -33.92 -9.91 -10.96
N ALA A 20 -34.18 -8.68 -11.45
CA ALA A 20 -33.15 -7.80 -12.04
C ALA A 20 -32.44 -6.91 -11.01
N ALA A 21 -32.86 -6.92 -9.76
CA ALA A 21 -32.22 -6.19 -8.67
C ALA A 21 -31.55 -7.13 -7.64
N GLN A 22 -30.90 -8.19 -8.09
CA GLN A 22 -29.84 -8.77 -7.28
C GLN A 22 -28.71 -7.74 -7.25
N THR A 23 -28.63 -6.96 -6.19
CA THR A 23 -27.45 -6.14 -5.90
C THR A 23 -26.27 -7.10 -5.86
N GLU A 24 -25.40 -7.03 -6.87
CA GLU A 24 -24.15 -7.81 -6.85
C GLU A 24 -23.45 -7.56 -5.51
N GLU A 25 -23.10 -8.64 -4.81
CA GLU A 25 -22.33 -8.50 -3.58
C GLU A 25 -21.02 -7.74 -3.84
N PRO A 26 -20.67 -6.79 -2.97
CA PRO A 26 -19.45 -6.03 -3.16
C PRO A 26 -18.22 -6.93 -3.08
N TYR A 27 -17.20 -6.63 -3.84
CA TYR A 27 -15.91 -7.28 -3.71
C TYR A 27 -15.24 -6.86 -2.39
N ILE A 28 -14.92 -7.84 -1.55
CA ILE A 28 -14.11 -7.65 -0.35
C ILE A 28 -12.85 -8.49 -0.53
N LEU A 29 -11.79 -7.85 -1.04
CA LEU A 29 -10.56 -8.54 -1.39
C LEU A 29 -9.47 -8.27 -0.35
N ASP A 30 -8.54 -9.21 -0.23
CA ASP A 30 -7.31 -9.01 0.52
C ASP A 30 -6.07 -9.40 -0.28
N MET A 31 -4.98 -8.72 0.00
CA MET A 31 -3.65 -9.02 -0.53
C MET A 31 -2.59 -8.86 0.55
N VAL A 32 -1.73 -9.87 0.66
CA VAL A 32 -0.42 -9.70 1.27
C VAL A 32 0.54 -9.20 0.19
N HIS A 33 0.97 -7.95 0.30
CA HIS A 33 1.90 -7.36 -0.66
C HIS A 33 3.33 -7.70 -0.29
N ASN A 34 3.86 -8.76 -0.89
CA ASN A 34 5.26 -9.13 -0.70
C ASN A 34 6.17 -8.16 -1.48
N ASN A 35 7.39 -7.95 -0.97
CA ASN A 35 8.39 -7.14 -1.65
C ASN A 35 9.26 -8.01 -2.55
N PRO A 36 9.49 -7.62 -3.80
CA PRO A 36 10.37 -8.39 -4.70
C PRO A 36 11.78 -8.53 -4.12
N GLY A 37 12.28 -9.77 -4.06
CA GLY A 37 13.62 -10.08 -3.50
C GLY A 37 13.70 -10.16 -1.98
N GLU A 38 12.62 -9.89 -1.25
CA GLU A 38 12.52 -10.15 0.19
C GLU A 38 11.87 -11.52 0.47
N PRO A 39 12.09 -12.12 1.66
CA PRO A 39 11.35 -13.29 2.08
C PRO A 39 9.85 -13.01 2.10
N LEU A 40 9.05 -14.00 1.69
CA LEU A 40 7.59 -13.89 1.72
C LEU A 40 7.11 -13.63 3.16
N THR A 41 6.15 -12.73 3.28
CA THR A 41 5.54 -12.38 4.57
C THR A 41 4.74 -13.56 5.11
N VAL A 42 5.09 -14.03 6.31
CA VAL A 42 4.35 -15.07 7.02
C VAL A 42 3.26 -14.40 7.85
N THR A 43 2.00 -14.68 7.54
CA THR A 43 0.84 -14.02 8.14
C THR A 43 -0.41 -14.89 8.05
N ALA A 44 -1.37 -14.67 8.96
CA ALA A 44 -2.69 -15.31 8.90
C ALA A 44 -3.45 -14.97 7.61
N PHE A 45 -3.23 -13.80 7.04
CA PHE A 45 -3.87 -13.35 5.79
C PHE A 45 -3.46 -14.15 4.54
N ASN A 46 -2.40 -14.97 4.61
CA ASN A 46 -2.07 -15.92 3.55
C ASN A 46 -3.03 -17.14 3.54
N ASN A 47 -3.76 -17.38 4.63
CA ASN A 47 -4.66 -18.52 4.76
C ASN A 47 -6.07 -18.16 4.26
N PRO A 48 -6.57 -18.78 3.19
CA PRO A 48 -7.89 -18.49 2.65
C PRO A 48 -9.05 -18.85 3.62
N ILE A 49 -8.87 -19.82 4.54
CA ILE A 49 -9.86 -20.11 5.58
C ILE A 49 -10.00 -18.91 6.53
N TYR A 50 -8.88 -18.37 6.98
CA TYR A 50 -8.88 -17.16 7.82
C TYR A 50 -9.55 -15.98 7.11
N LEU A 51 -9.27 -15.78 5.82
CA LEU A 51 -9.90 -14.72 5.03
C LEU A 51 -11.43 -14.93 4.95
N LYS A 52 -11.88 -16.16 4.69
CA LYS A 52 -13.32 -16.49 4.67
C LYS A 52 -14.00 -16.19 6.00
N GLU A 53 -13.38 -16.61 7.13
CA GLU A 53 -13.87 -16.33 8.48
C GLU A 53 -13.97 -14.84 8.76
N LYS A 54 -13.03 -14.05 8.24
CA LYS A 54 -13.07 -12.57 8.32
C LYS A 54 -13.96 -11.93 7.25
N GLY A 55 -14.60 -12.76 6.40
CA GLY A 55 -15.64 -12.40 5.44
C GLY A 55 -15.14 -11.75 4.16
N TYR A 56 -13.92 -12.02 3.80
CA TYR A 56 -13.44 -11.71 2.47
C TYR A 56 -14.11 -12.57 1.42
N THR A 57 -14.37 -12.00 0.25
CA THR A 57 -14.96 -12.69 -0.90
C THR A 57 -13.90 -13.23 -1.85
N GLY A 58 -12.66 -12.71 -1.74
CA GLY A 58 -11.57 -13.15 -2.58
C GLY A 58 -10.19 -12.79 -2.04
N GLN A 59 -9.18 -13.55 -2.49
CA GLN A 59 -7.77 -13.34 -2.22
C GLN A 59 -7.05 -12.92 -3.48
N VAL A 60 -6.22 -11.87 -3.40
CA VAL A 60 -5.27 -11.50 -4.43
C VAL A 60 -3.92 -12.10 -4.08
N LYS A 61 -3.42 -13.00 -4.92
CA LYS A 61 -2.13 -13.67 -4.72
C LYS A 61 -1.01 -12.84 -5.33
N ASN A 62 -0.10 -12.34 -4.49
CA ASN A 62 1.03 -11.51 -4.89
C ASN A 62 2.33 -12.05 -4.31
N ASP A 63 2.91 -13.06 -4.97
CA ASP A 63 4.22 -13.61 -4.67
C ASP A 63 5.24 -13.39 -5.81
N PHE A 64 4.86 -12.58 -6.80
CA PHE A 64 5.62 -12.29 -8.03
C PHE A 64 6.03 -13.52 -8.85
N THR A 65 5.36 -14.66 -8.65
CA THR A 65 5.56 -15.83 -9.51
C THR A 65 4.72 -15.76 -10.78
N PHE A 66 3.66 -15.01 -10.80
CA PHE A 66 2.67 -14.80 -11.86
C PHE A 66 2.10 -16.09 -12.45
N ALA A 67 0.78 -16.21 -12.52
CA ALA A 67 0.14 -17.41 -13.06
C ALA A 67 0.50 -17.65 -14.54
N HIS A 68 0.63 -16.58 -15.35
CA HIS A 68 1.01 -16.68 -16.76
C HIS A 68 2.50 -17.02 -17.00
N ALA A 69 3.36 -16.85 -16.00
CA ALA A 69 4.74 -17.34 -16.06
C ALA A 69 4.83 -18.86 -15.76
N ALA A 70 3.75 -19.46 -15.27
CA ALA A 70 3.64 -20.88 -14.93
C ALA A 70 2.98 -21.70 -16.06
N ILE A 71 3.13 -21.30 -17.31
CA ILE A 71 2.66 -22.02 -18.52
C ILE A 71 3.83 -22.32 -19.45
N THR A 72 3.65 -23.29 -20.32
CA THR A 72 4.77 -23.84 -21.13
C THR A 72 4.99 -23.13 -22.45
N PHE A 73 4.00 -22.41 -22.95
CA PHE A 73 3.98 -21.82 -24.29
C PHE A 73 4.15 -22.86 -25.43
N ASP A 74 3.84 -24.13 -25.17
CA ASP A 74 4.01 -25.20 -26.14
C ASP A 74 3.16 -25.01 -27.41
N LYS A 75 1.98 -24.38 -27.29
CA LYS A 75 1.13 -24.07 -28.43
C LYS A 75 1.76 -23.03 -29.37
N LEU A 76 2.57 -22.13 -28.80
CA LEU A 76 3.28 -21.12 -29.59
C LEU A 76 4.56 -21.71 -30.20
N ASN A 77 5.41 -22.29 -29.35
CA ASN A 77 6.65 -22.95 -29.77
C ASN A 77 7.22 -23.78 -28.61
N PRO A 78 7.26 -25.13 -28.73
CA PRO A 78 7.78 -26.02 -27.68
C PRO A 78 9.27 -25.83 -27.35
N GLN A 79 10.01 -25.10 -28.19
CA GLN A 79 11.39 -24.75 -27.94
C GLN A 79 11.55 -23.58 -26.93
N ILE A 80 10.47 -22.91 -26.52
CA ILE A 80 10.53 -21.86 -25.50
C ILE A 80 10.95 -22.46 -24.16
N PHE A 81 10.33 -23.56 -23.76
CA PHE A 81 10.71 -24.36 -22.58
C PHE A 81 10.85 -25.83 -22.99
N PRO A 82 12.03 -26.26 -23.51
CA PRO A 82 12.23 -27.62 -24.03
C PRO A 82 11.99 -28.69 -22.97
N GLN A 83 11.49 -29.86 -23.38
CA GLN A 83 11.35 -31.01 -22.49
C GLN A 83 12.68 -31.36 -21.82
N GLY A 84 12.66 -31.63 -20.52
CA GLY A 84 13.85 -31.97 -19.74
C GLY A 84 14.76 -30.78 -19.39
N SER A 85 14.41 -29.54 -19.76
CA SER A 85 15.17 -28.35 -19.38
C SER A 85 14.83 -27.90 -17.94
N LYS A 86 15.79 -27.24 -17.27
CA LYS A 86 15.61 -26.65 -15.93
C LYS A 86 14.52 -25.57 -15.95
N GLU A 87 14.41 -24.82 -17.04
CA GLU A 87 13.40 -23.80 -17.24
C GLU A 87 12.00 -24.41 -17.21
N ARG A 88 11.82 -25.54 -17.92
CA ARG A 88 10.53 -26.24 -17.93
C ARG A 88 10.21 -26.85 -16.56
N GLU A 89 11.20 -27.41 -15.89
CA GLU A 89 11.01 -27.92 -14.52
C GLU A 89 10.50 -26.83 -13.58
N TRP A 90 11.10 -25.64 -13.64
CA TRP A 90 10.65 -24.49 -12.87
C TRP A 90 9.20 -24.10 -13.19
N VAL A 91 8.84 -24.06 -14.48
CA VAL A 91 7.46 -23.76 -14.94
C VAL A 91 6.48 -24.78 -14.37
N MET A 92 6.80 -26.07 -14.40
CA MET A 92 5.93 -27.13 -13.88
C MET A 92 5.74 -27.02 -12.37
N GLN A 93 6.82 -26.74 -11.62
CA GLN A 93 6.75 -26.51 -10.17
C GLN A 93 5.94 -25.23 -9.85
N ALA A 94 6.10 -24.17 -10.63
CA ALA A 94 5.29 -22.96 -10.50
C ALA A 94 3.81 -23.25 -10.77
N ALA A 95 3.50 -24.03 -11.81
CA ALA A 95 2.13 -24.43 -12.14
C ALA A 95 1.47 -25.24 -11.00
N GLU A 96 2.23 -26.12 -10.36
CA GLU A 96 1.73 -26.89 -9.22
C GLU A 96 1.39 -25.97 -8.03
N ARG A 97 2.25 -24.99 -7.72
CA ARG A 97 1.95 -23.97 -6.69
C ARG A 97 0.69 -23.19 -7.00
N VAL A 98 0.50 -22.76 -8.26
CA VAL A 98 -0.72 -22.04 -8.70
C VAL A 98 -1.96 -22.91 -8.48
N ARG A 99 -1.94 -24.20 -8.92
CA ARG A 99 -3.08 -25.12 -8.72
C ARG A 99 -3.41 -25.32 -7.24
N ASN A 100 -2.38 -25.49 -6.40
CA ASN A 100 -2.57 -25.67 -4.96
C ASN A 100 -3.18 -24.42 -4.30
N ASN A 101 -2.77 -23.22 -4.70
CA ASN A 101 -3.37 -21.98 -4.22
C ASN A 101 -4.84 -21.86 -4.65
N ILE A 102 -5.17 -22.17 -5.90
CA ILE A 102 -6.56 -22.15 -6.42
C ILE A 102 -7.41 -23.14 -5.63
N LYS A 103 -6.94 -24.37 -5.49
CA LYS A 103 -7.64 -25.42 -4.74
C LYS A 103 -7.90 -25.02 -3.28
N ALA A 104 -6.90 -24.41 -2.62
CA ALA A 104 -7.05 -23.98 -1.23
C ALA A 104 -8.06 -22.85 -1.08
N ALA A 105 -8.06 -21.86 -1.98
CA ALA A 105 -9.01 -20.75 -1.96
C ALA A 105 -10.45 -21.25 -2.19
N HIS A 106 -10.68 -22.09 -3.18
CA HIS A 106 -11.98 -22.65 -3.49
C HIS A 106 -12.50 -23.60 -2.39
N ALA A 107 -11.61 -24.40 -1.78
CA ALA A 107 -11.98 -25.23 -0.64
C ALA A 107 -12.43 -24.40 0.58
N ALA A 108 -11.91 -23.18 0.72
CA ALA A 108 -12.34 -22.22 1.74
C ALA A 108 -13.60 -21.42 1.32
N GLY A 109 -14.06 -21.55 0.08
CA GLY A 109 -15.23 -20.84 -0.45
C GLY A 109 -14.97 -19.36 -0.73
N ILE A 110 -13.77 -19.00 -1.17
CA ILE A 110 -13.43 -17.65 -1.66
C ILE A 110 -12.81 -17.72 -3.06
N LYS A 111 -12.90 -16.64 -3.82
CA LYS A 111 -12.28 -16.50 -5.13
C LYS A 111 -10.79 -16.21 -5.01
N ILE A 112 -10.03 -16.52 -6.07
CA ILE A 112 -8.61 -16.22 -6.14
C ILE A 112 -8.25 -15.50 -7.43
N TYR A 113 -7.50 -14.42 -7.29
CA TYR A 113 -7.00 -13.60 -8.39
C TYR A 113 -5.48 -13.49 -8.31
N TYR A 114 -4.80 -13.64 -9.44
CA TYR A 114 -3.35 -13.51 -9.48
C TYR A 114 -2.93 -12.11 -9.86
N PHE A 115 -2.11 -11.52 -9.01
CA PHE A 115 -1.43 -10.25 -9.29
C PHE A 115 -0.43 -10.45 -10.44
N THR A 116 -0.50 -9.62 -11.48
CA THR A 116 0.06 -9.96 -12.78
C THR A 116 0.75 -8.78 -13.45
N ASP A 117 2.05 -8.92 -13.70
CA ASP A 117 2.79 -8.07 -14.64
C ASP A 117 2.68 -8.68 -16.03
N ILE A 118 1.60 -8.37 -16.73
CA ILE A 118 1.12 -9.12 -17.91
C ILE A 118 2.15 -9.24 -19.06
N ILE A 119 3.08 -8.30 -19.18
CA ILE A 119 4.08 -8.26 -20.23
C ILE A 119 5.37 -9.06 -19.89
N VAL A 120 5.37 -9.75 -18.74
CA VAL A 120 6.49 -10.63 -18.36
C VAL A 120 6.41 -11.91 -19.16
N LEU A 121 7.34 -12.08 -20.11
CA LEU A 121 7.38 -13.19 -21.06
C LEU A 121 8.68 -14.02 -20.91
N PRO A 122 8.70 -15.29 -21.36
CA PRO A 122 9.92 -16.09 -21.37
C PRO A 122 11.06 -15.43 -22.13
N LYS A 123 12.27 -15.41 -21.59
CA LYS A 123 13.46 -14.80 -22.24
C LYS A 123 13.68 -15.36 -23.64
N LYS A 124 13.49 -16.67 -23.84
CA LYS A 124 13.66 -17.32 -25.13
C LYS A 124 12.57 -16.93 -26.14
N LEU A 125 11.33 -16.76 -25.68
CA LEU A 125 10.25 -16.22 -26.51
C LEU A 125 10.60 -14.82 -27.02
N VAL A 126 11.02 -13.94 -26.10
CA VAL A 126 11.40 -12.57 -26.45
C VAL A 126 12.57 -12.57 -27.43
N ALA A 127 13.55 -13.44 -27.26
CA ALA A 127 14.68 -13.56 -28.20
C ALA A 127 14.25 -14.05 -29.60
N LEU A 128 13.30 -15.00 -29.67
CA LEU A 128 12.79 -15.54 -30.94
C LEU A 128 11.96 -14.56 -31.74
N TYR A 129 11.20 -13.70 -31.08
CA TYR A 129 10.25 -12.77 -31.72
C TYR A 129 10.63 -11.30 -31.51
N HIS A 130 11.88 -11.01 -31.14
CA HIS A 130 12.35 -9.68 -30.75
C HIS A 130 11.89 -8.57 -31.71
N ASP A 131 12.16 -8.71 -32.98
CA ASP A 131 11.90 -7.68 -33.99
C ASP A 131 10.39 -7.50 -34.28
N GLU A 132 9.57 -8.50 -33.94
CA GLU A 132 8.12 -8.47 -34.12
C GLU A 132 7.38 -7.89 -32.90
N ILE A 133 7.94 -8.03 -31.69
CA ILE A 133 7.28 -7.66 -30.43
C ILE A 133 7.89 -6.42 -29.76
N CYS A 134 9.14 -6.08 -30.06
CA CYS A 134 9.82 -4.95 -29.43
C CYS A 134 9.70 -3.66 -30.27
N ASP A 135 9.68 -2.54 -29.56
CA ASP A 135 9.80 -1.21 -30.14
C ASP A 135 11.26 -0.88 -30.52
N ALA A 136 11.49 0.31 -31.07
CA ALA A 136 12.83 0.77 -31.44
C ALA A 136 13.81 0.93 -30.25
N LYS A 137 13.30 0.89 -29.02
CA LYS A 137 14.10 0.94 -27.77
C LYS A 137 14.33 -0.46 -27.19
N GLY A 138 13.93 -1.52 -27.91
CA GLY A 138 14.03 -2.91 -27.44
C GLY A 138 13.02 -3.29 -26.35
N LYS A 139 11.98 -2.49 -26.12
CA LYS A 139 10.93 -2.80 -25.15
C LYS A 139 9.77 -3.53 -25.80
N ILE A 140 9.29 -4.60 -25.16
CA ILE A 140 8.07 -5.29 -25.57
C ILE A 140 6.92 -4.28 -25.53
N SER A 141 6.14 -4.19 -26.62
CA SER A 141 5.13 -3.15 -26.79
C SER A 141 3.82 -3.69 -27.35
N PHE A 142 2.70 -3.28 -26.78
CA PHE A 142 1.36 -3.56 -27.30
C PHE A 142 1.02 -2.80 -28.60
N GLU A 143 1.91 -1.90 -29.03
CA GLU A 143 1.83 -1.30 -30.36
C GLU A 143 2.19 -2.28 -31.49
N ARG A 144 2.80 -3.41 -31.15
CA ARG A 144 3.18 -4.47 -32.08
C ARG A 144 2.07 -5.52 -32.19
N PRO A 145 1.51 -5.79 -33.37
CA PRO A 145 0.43 -6.77 -33.56
C PRO A 145 0.81 -8.17 -33.04
N LYS A 146 2.07 -8.57 -33.21
CA LYS A 146 2.57 -9.86 -32.75
C LYS A 146 2.56 -10.00 -31.23
N THR A 147 2.76 -8.90 -30.49
CA THR A 147 2.61 -8.88 -29.04
C THR A 147 1.18 -9.20 -28.62
N ILE A 148 0.20 -8.62 -29.32
CA ILE A 148 -1.23 -8.89 -29.06
C ILE A 148 -1.57 -10.35 -29.36
N GLU A 149 -1.09 -10.89 -30.49
CA GLU A 149 -1.29 -12.29 -30.87
C GLU A 149 -0.71 -13.25 -29.81
N ILE A 150 0.54 -13.02 -29.39
CA ILE A 150 1.20 -13.83 -28.35
C ILE A 150 0.43 -13.77 -27.04
N HIS A 151 -0.05 -12.61 -26.61
CA HIS A 151 -0.83 -12.49 -25.37
C HIS A 151 -2.20 -13.19 -25.46
N ARG A 152 -2.85 -13.21 -26.62
CA ARG A 152 -4.05 -14.03 -26.82
C ARG A 152 -3.75 -15.52 -26.64
N MET A 153 -2.69 -16.02 -27.26
CA MET A 153 -2.27 -17.41 -27.10
C MET A 153 -1.86 -17.73 -25.65
N MET A 154 -1.16 -16.82 -24.99
CA MET A 154 -0.79 -16.92 -23.59
C MET A 154 -2.01 -17.01 -22.68
N LEU A 155 -3.02 -16.15 -22.88
CA LEU A 155 -4.26 -16.17 -22.10
C LEU A 155 -5.08 -17.45 -22.39
N ASP A 156 -5.10 -17.94 -23.64
CA ASP A 156 -5.71 -19.22 -23.98
C ASP A 156 -5.05 -20.39 -23.23
N GLU A 157 -3.71 -20.43 -23.20
CA GLU A 157 -2.97 -21.49 -22.49
C GLU A 157 -3.09 -21.32 -20.97
N LEU A 158 -3.06 -20.10 -20.46
CA LEU A 158 -3.23 -19.80 -19.03
C LEU A 158 -4.54 -20.39 -18.49
N PHE A 159 -5.67 -20.04 -19.10
CA PHE A 159 -6.98 -20.51 -18.62
C PHE A 159 -7.29 -21.96 -19.03
N ALA A 160 -6.57 -22.53 -19.98
CA ALA A 160 -6.60 -23.98 -20.23
C ALA A 160 -5.80 -24.75 -19.14
N THR A 161 -4.70 -24.17 -18.64
CA THR A 161 -3.85 -24.75 -17.60
C THR A 161 -4.47 -24.61 -16.20
N PHE A 162 -5.18 -23.49 -15.98
CA PHE A 162 -5.83 -23.13 -14.71
C PHE A 162 -7.29 -22.72 -14.94
N PRO A 163 -8.18 -23.66 -15.32
CA PRO A 163 -9.58 -23.34 -15.65
C PRO A 163 -10.36 -22.76 -14.48
N ASP A 164 -9.96 -23.12 -13.27
CA ASP A 164 -10.61 -22.67 -12.03
C ASP A 164 -10.08 -21.32 -11.51
N LEU A 165 -9.08 -20.71 -12.16
CA LEU A 165 -8.63 -19.36 -11.82
C LEU A 165 -9.75 -18.35 -12.05
N ASP A 166 -10.11 -17.55 -11.03
CA ASP A 166 -11.24 -16.62 -11.09
C ASP A 166 -10.93 -15.33 -11.88
N GLY A 167 -9.66 -14.99 -12.02
CA GLY A 167 -9.25 -13.81 -12.78
C GLY A 167 -7.86 -13.30 -12.45
N LEU A 168 -7.57 -12.11 -12.95
CA LEU A 168 -6.26 -11.47 -12.84
C LEU A 168 -6.39 -10.05 -12.27
N VAL A 169 -5.37 -9.64 -11.54
CA VAL A 169 -5.15 -8.25 -11.14
C VAL A 169 -3.97 -7.71 -11.94
N ILE A 170 -4.22 -6.76 -12.82
CA ILE A 170 -3.21 -6.26 -13.75
C ILE A 170 -2.49 -5.05 -13.17
N ARG A 171 -1.17 -5.15 -13.03
CA ARG A 171 -0.30 -4.05 -12.66
C ARG A 171 0.40 -3.48 -13.88
N THR A 172 0.53 -2.15 -13.91
CA THR A 172 1.34 -1.39 -14.85
C THR A 172 2.30 -0.46 -14.10
N GLY A 173 3.26 0.13 -14.79
CA GLY A 173 4.22 1.06 -14.18
C GLY A 173 5.48 0.37 -13.68
N GLU A 174 5.37 -0.58 -12.79
CA GLU A 174 6.47 -1.36 -12.23
C GLU A 174 6.48 -2.77 -12.79
N THR A 175 7.66 -3.37 -12.95
CA THR A 175 7.83 -4.75 -13.40
C THR A 175 8.96 -5.38 -12.62
N TYR A 176 8.65 -6.41 -11.82
CA TYR A 176 9.62 -7.09 -10.99
C TYR A 176 9.84 -8.53 -11.45
N LEU A 177 11.11 -8.91 -11.60
CA LEU A 177 11.52 -10.19 -12.20
C LEU A 177 12.21 -11.13 -11.21
N ASN A 178 12.31 -10.73 -9.93
CA ASN A 178 13.07 -11.46 -8.90
C ASN A 178 12.64 -12.93 -8.75
N ASN A 179 11.34 -13.21 -8.86
CA ASN A 179 10.78 -14.55 -8.64
C ASN A 179 10.47 -15.30 -9.93
N VAL A 180 10.88 -14.78 -11.10
CA VAL A 180 10.66 -15.39 -12.43
C VAL A 180 11.97 -15.44 -13.23
N PRO A 181 12.93 -16.30 -12.85
CA PRO A 181 14.32 -16.25 -13.33
C PRO A 181 14.48 -16.47 -14.83
N TYR A 182 13.52 -17.12 -15.48
CA TYR A 182 13.55 -17.43 -16.92
C TYR A 182 12.73 -16.49 -17.77
N HIS A 183 12.22 -15.40 -17.16
CA HIS A 183 11.38 -14.42 -17.83
C HIS A 183 12.07 -13.05 -17.88
N THR A 184 11.56 -12.20 -18.76
CA THR A 184 11.92 -10.80 -18.89
C THR A 184 10.67 -9.98 -19.18
N GLY A 185 10.72 -8.68 -18.98
CA GLY A 185 9.58 -7.80 -19.21
C GLY A 185 9.94 -6.36 -18.94
N ASN A 186 8.97 -5.49 -19.16
CA ASN A 186 9.04 -4.05 -18.93
C ASN A 186 7.65 -3.52 -18.59
N ASN A 187 7.54 -2.22 -18.31
CA ASN A 187 6.22 -1.59 -18.19
C ASN A 187 5.45 -1.75 -19.54
N PRO A 188 4.21 -2.28 -19.55
CA PRO A 188 3.41 -2.46 -20.75
C PRO A 188 2.98 -1.13 -21.40
N ILE A 189 3.01 -0.03 -20.67
CA ILE A 189 2.56 1.28 -21.13
C ILE A 189 3.74 2.02 -21.77
N THR A 190 3.93 1.82 -23.07
CA THR A 190 5.02 2.43 -23.85
C THR A 190 4.56 3.64 -24.66
N ASN A 191 3.25 3.81 -24.87
CA ASN A 191 2.63 4.91 -25.63
C ASN A 191 1.38 5.46 -24.91
N GLY A 192 1.48 5.76 -23.62
CA GLY A 192 0.46 6.45 -22.84
C GLY A 192 -0.96 5.86 -22.96
N VAL A 193 -1.92 6.71 -23.30
CA VAL A 193 -3.35 6.36 -23.43
C VAL A 193 -3.58 5.20 -24.39
N GLU A 194 -2.91 5.20 -25.54
CA GLU A 194 -3.11 4.18 -26.57
C GLU A 194 -2.70 2.79 -26.10
N SER A 195 -1.56 2.66 -25.42
CA SER A 195 -1.14 1.37 -24.84
C SER A 195 -2.13 0.86 -23.79
N HIS A 196 -2.66 1.74 -22.93
CA HIS A 196 -3.70 1.35 -21.97
C HIS A 196 -4.95 0.83 -22.70
N VAL A 197 -5.44 1.55 -23.69
CA VAL A 197 -6.65 1.17 -24.44
C VAL A 197 -6.48 -0.19 -25.12
N LYS A 198 -5.35 -0.43 -25.80
CA LYS A 198 -5.06 -1.72 -26.46
C LYS A 198 -5.00 -2.86 -25.46
N LEU A 199 -4.28 -2.67 -24.35
CA LEU A 199 -4.14 -3.68 -23.31
C LEU A 199 -5.48 -4.00 -22.64
N ILE A 200 -6.25 -2.99 -22.24
CA ILE A 200 -7.52 -3.20 -21.55
C ILE A 200 -8.54 -3.85 -22.46
N ASN A 201 -8.65 -3.44 -23.73
CA ASN A 201 -9.55 -4.09 -24.68
C ASN A 201 -9.16 -5.55 -24.91
N LEU A 202 -7.86 -5.87 -25.07
CA LEU A 202 -7.40 -7.25 -25.18
C LEU A 202 -7.84 -8.09 -23.95
N LEU A 203 -7.64 -7.58 -22.75
CA LEU A 203 -8.00 -8.27 -21.50
C LEU A 203 -9.52 -8.40 -21.33
N ARG A 204 -10.27 -7.35 -21.68
CA ARG A 204 -11.72 -7.36 -21.68
C ARG A 204 -12.26 -8.46 -22.60
N ASP A 205 -11.80 -8.48 -23.86
CA ASP A 205 -12.29 -9.42 -24.85
C ASP A 205 -11.89 -10.87 -24.52
N GLU A 206 -10.60 -11.08 -24.18
CA GLU A 206 -10.09 -12.44 -23.97
C GLU A 206 -10.45 -13.02 -22.59
N VAL A 207 -10.52 -12.20 -21.54
CA VAL A 207 -10.74 -12.69 -20.17
C VAL A 207 -12.18 -12.50 -19.72
N CYS A 208 -12.72 -11.30 -19.89
CA CYS A 208 -14.06 -11.01 -19.38
C CYS A 208 -15.14 -11.57 -20.32
N GLU A 209 -15.14 -11.22 -21.60
CA GLU A 209 -16.15 -11.64 -22.56
C GLU A 209 -16.06 -13.15 -22.88
N LYS A 210 -14.90 -13.59 -23.36
CA LYS A 210 -14.71 -14.95 -23.88
C LYS A 210 -14.76 -16.02 -22.77
N ARG A 211 -14.32 -15.68 -21.54
CA ARG A 211 -14.14 -16.66 -20.46
C ARG A 211 -15.00 -16.40 -19.22
N ASN A 212 -15.70 -15.27 -19.17
CA ASN A 212 -16.46 -14.82 -18.01
C ASN A 212 -15.63 -14.80 -16.71
N LYS A 213 -14.33 -14.42 -16.82
CA LYS A 213 -13.41 -14.25 -15.69
C LYS A 213 -13.21 -12.78 -15.40
N THR A 214 -12.76 -12.45 -14.18
CA THR A 214 -12.66 -11.08 -13.72
C THR A 214 -11.28 -10.47 -13.98
N ILE A 215 -11.24 -9.24 -14.46
CA ILE A 215 -10.06 -8.40 -14.51
C ILE A 215 -10.21 -7.24 -13.54
N PHE A 216 -9.27 -7.12 -12.62
CA PHE A 216 -9.02 -5.90 -11.85
C PHE A 216 -7.86 -5.16 -12.49
N TYR A 217 -8.15 -4.08 -13.20
CA TYR A 217 -7.11 -3.26 -13.82
C TYR A 217 -6.69 -2.15 -12.87
N ARG A 218 -5.48 -2.24 -12.32
CA ARG A 218 -4.97 -1.21 -11.39
C ARG A 218 -4.60 0.03 -12.17
N THR A 219 -5.08 1.17 -11.69
CA THR A 219 -4.75 2.47 -12.29
C THR A 219 -3.37 2.96 -11.86
N TRP A 220 -2.81 2.43 -10.76
CA TRP A 220 -1.48 2.78 -10.28
C TRP A 220 -0.44 2.54 -11.37
N SER A 221 0.05 3.63 -11.94
CA SER A 221 1.09 3.67 -12.96
C SER A 221 1.81 5.01 -12.84
N PHE A 222 3.04 5.08 -13.24
CA PHE A 222 3.78 6.35 -13.27
C PHE A 222 3.38 7.27 -14.45
N GLY A 223 2.23 7.06 -15.07
CA GLY A 223 1.80 7.68 -16.32
C GLY A 223 0.50 8.50 -16.27
N GLY A 224 0.02 8.90 -15.09
CA GLY A 224 -1.13 9.81 -14.97
C GLY A 224 -2.52 9.14 -14.94
N MET A 225 -2.65 7.85 -15.23
CA MET A 225 -3.96 7.17 -15.18
C MET A 225 -4.53 7.13 -13.75
N HIS A 226 -3.66 7.15 -12.74
CA HIS A 226 -4.04 7.04 -11.34
C HIS A 226 -4.46 8.38 -10.73
N ASP A 227 -3.80 9.47 -11.10
CA ASP A 227 -3.89 10.76 -10.40
C ASP A 227 -4.49 11.89 -11.25
N SER A 228 -4.77 11.64 -12.53
CA SER A 228 -5.37 12.61 -13.46
C SER A 228 -6.73 12.14 -13.95
N ALA A 229 -7.79 12.83 -13.52
CA ALA A 229 -9.16 12.57 -14.01
C ALA A 229 -9.26 12.65 -15.53
N ALA A 230 -8.58 13.62 -16.16
CA ALA A 230 -8.58 13.78 -17.62
C ALA A 230 -7.91 12.58 -18.32
N TYR A 231 -6.79 12.11 -17.82
CA TYR A 231 -6.10 10.94 -18.39
C TYR A 231 -6.92 9.66 -18.18
N TYR A 232 -7.45 9.45 -16.97
CA TYR A 232 -8.33 8.32 -16.68
C TYR A 232 -9.52 8.24 -17.65
N LEU A 233 -10.21 9.35 -17.87
CA LEU A 233 -11.33 9.42 -18.81
C LEU A 233 -10.88 9.28 -20.27
N ALA A 234 -9.71 9.81 -20.64
CA ALA A 234 -9.16 9.63 -21.98
C ALA A 234 -8.93 8.14 -22.32
N VAL A 235 -8.58 7.33 -21.33
CA VAL A 235 -8.46 5.87 -21.49
C VAL A 235 -9.84 5.21 -21.43
N THR A 236 -10.57 5.40 -20.33
CA THR A 236 -11.75 4.57 -20.00
C THR A 236 -12.97 4.87 -20.84
N ASN A 237 -13.09 6.07 -21.42
CA ASN A 237 -14.17 6.39 -22.35
C ASN A 237 -14.09 5.63 -23.70
N GLN A 238 -12.90 5.13 -24.06
CA GLN A 238 -12.68 4.33 -25.26
C GLN A 238 -12.91 2.83 -25.07
N ILE A 239 -13.34 2.42 -23.87
CA ILE A 239 -13.52 1.01 -23.51
C ILE A 239 -14.98 0.78 -23.17
N GLU A 240 -15.60 -0.24 -23.75
CA GLU A 240 -16.96 -0.62 -23.38
C GLU A 240 -17.00 -1.26 -22.00
N PRO A 241 -17.94 -0.86 -21.13
CA PRO A 241 -18.11 -1.48 -19.82
C PRO A 241 -18.39 -2.98 -19.92
N HIS A 242 -17.88 -3.71 -18.95
CA HIS A 242 -18.19 -5.12 -18.75
C HIS A 242 -18.28 -5.40 -17.24
N PRO A 243 -19.23 -6.21 -16.75
CA PRO A 243 -19.40 -6.47 -15.32
C PRO A 243 -18.13 -7.05 -14.66
N ASN A 244 -17.34 -7.81 -15.40
CA ASN A 244 -16.10 -8.42 -14.94
C ASN A 244 -14.83 -7.57 -15.21
N LEU A 245 -14.96 -6.37 -15.79
CA LEU A 245 -13.85 -5.42 -15.94
C LEU A 245 -13.99 -4.32 -14.90
N ILE A 246 -13.11 -4.33 -13.93
CA ILE A 246 -13.17 -3.46 -12.75
C ILE A 246 -11.85 -2.67 -12.66
N PHE A 247 -11.95 -1.36 -12.46
CA PHE A 247 -10.76 -0.55 -12.22
C PHE A 247 -10.43 -0.52 -10.72
N SER A 248 -9.19 -0.83 -10.39
CA SER A 248 -8.70 -0.81 -9.01
C SER A 248 -7.92 0.44 -8.75
N ILE A 249 -8.34 1.21 -7.75
CA ILE A 249 -7.87 2.57 -7.50
C ILE A 249 -7.51 2.73 -6.03
N LYS A 250 -6.28 3.16 -5.73
CA LYS A 250 -5.89 3.55 -4.37
C LYS A 250 -6.72 4.74 -3.90
N HIS A 251 -7.12 4.76 -2.62
CA HIS A 251 -7.92 5.86 -2.09
C HIS A 251 -7.20 7.22 -2.08
N THR A 252 -5.88 7.24 -2.12
CA THR A 252 -5.03 8.44 -2.20
C THR A 252 -4.56 8.69 -3.64
N LYS A 253 -4.34 9.94 -3.97
CA LYS A 253 -3.73 10.37 -5.23
C LYS A 253 -2.30 9.86 -5.38
N GLY A 254 -1.54 9.77 -4.30
CA GLY A 254 -0.19 9.20 -4.26
C GLY A 254 -0.18 7.83 -3.59
N ASP A 255 1.01 7.25 -3.43
CA ASP A 255 1.23 5.87 -2.97
C ASP A 255 0.94 5.66 -1.48
N TYR A 256 -0.32 5.82 -1.05
CA TYR A 256 -0.80 5.74 0.34
C TYR A 256 -0.20 6.75 1.32
N HIS A 257 0.59 7.72 0.86
CA HIS A 257 1.02 8.82 1.71
C HIS A 257 -0.18 9.70 2.09
N ARG A 258 -0.40 9.91 3.38
CA ARG A 258 -1.53 10.71 3.89
C ARG A 258 -1.45 12.19 3.53
N THR A 259 -0.27 12.68 3.15
CA THR A 259 -0.07 14.05 2.67
C THR A 259 -0.62 14.29 1.28
N TYR A 260 -0.91 13.22 0.52
CA TYR A 260 -1.60 13.31 -0.75
C TYR A 260 -3.12 13.42 -0.57
N ASP A 261 -3.76 14.05 -1.53
CA ASP A 261 -5.20 14.21 -1.61
C ASP A 261 -5.91 12.86 -1.82
N PHE A 262 -7.21 12.83 -1.54
CA PHE A 262 -8.07 11.74 -1.95
C PHE A 262 -8.06 11.62 -3.48
N ASN A 263 -8.16 10.41 -4.01
CA ASN A 263 -7.91 10.17 -5.43
C ASN A 263 -9.00 10.82 -6.32
N PRO A 264 -8.63 11.69 -7.27
CA PRO A 264 -9.59 12.41 -8.11
C PRO A 264 -10.22 11.54 -9.20
N THR A 265 -9.77 10.29 -9.39
CA THR A 265 -10.33 9.37 -10.40
C THR A 265 -11.43 8.47 -9.83
N LEU A 266 -11.67 8.51 -8.53
CA LEU A 266 -12.77 7.79 -7.91
C LEU A 266 -14.12 8.37 -8.31
N THR A 267 -15.10 7.50 -8.54
CA THR A 267 -16.49 7.77 -8.94
C THR A 267 -16.71 8.30 -10.35
N ILE A 268 -15.65 8.66 -11.09
CA ILE A 268 -15.80 9.19 -12.44
C ILE A 268 -15.83 8.08 -13.50
N GLY A 269 -16.41 8.40 -14.66
CA GLY A 269 -16.53 7.48 -15.78
C GLY A 269 -17.72 6.51 -15.66
N LYS A 270 -17.66 5.43 -16.42
CA LYS A 270 -18.77 4.49 -16.62
C LYS A 270 -18.48 3.06 -16.10
N HIS A 271 -17.29 2.82 -15.60
CA HIS A 271 -16.84 1.50 -15.17
C HIS A 271 -16.95 1.30 -13.66
N LYS A 272 -17.15 0.05 -13.25
CA LYS A 272 -17.08 -0.36 -11.84
C LYS A 272 -15.67 -0.14 -11.30
N GLN A 273 -15.58 0.31 -10.05
CA GLN A 273 -14.32 0.60 -9.37
C GLN A 273 -14.26 -0.14 -8.03
N ILE A 274 -13.09 -0.70 -7.71
CA ILE A 274 -12.75 -1.21 -6.38
C ILE A 274 -11.69 -0.31 -5.75
N ILE A 275 -11.77 -0.10 -4.44
CA ILE A 275 -10.90 0.86 -3.76
C ILE A 275 -9.83 0.13 -2.98
N GLU A 276 -8.56 0.38 -3.33
CA GLU A 276 -7.41 -0.16 -2.62
C GLU A 276 -7.12 0.64 -1.35
N VAL A 277 -7.00 -0.05 -0.20
CA VAL A 277 -6.72 0.53 1.11
C VAL A 277 -5.60 -0.24 1.80
N GLU A 278 -4.52 0.43 2.17
CA GLU A 278 -3.40 -0.20 2.86
C GLU A 278 -3.60 -0.20 4.37
N CYS A 279 -3.50 -1.38 4.99
CA CYS A 279 -3.75 -1.59 6.42
C CYS A 279 -2.46 -1.64 7.24
N GLN A 280 -1.36 -2.09 6.67
CA GLN A 280 -0.06 -2.10 7.34
C GLN A 280 0.62 -0.72 7.34
N ARG A 281 0.28 0.17 6.41
CA ARG A 281 0.81 1.54 6.27
C ARG A 281 2.32 1.56 6.10
N GLU A 282 2.77 1.28 4.87
CA GLU A 282 4.17 1.10 4.50
C GLU A 282 5.07 2.32 4.82
N TYR A 283 4.51 3.52 4.80
CA TYR A 283 5.23 4.77 5.08
C TYR A 283 4.98 5.33 6.49
N GLU A 284 4.24 4.61 7.33
CA GLU A 284 3.79 5.09 8.62
C GLU A 284 4.03 4.05 9.73
N GLY A 285 5.20 3.43 9.73
CA GLY A 285 5.67 2.52 10.79
C GLY A 285 5.28 1.06 10.62
N LYS A 286 4.62 0.66 9.52
CA LYS A 286 4.38 -0.73 9.12
C LYS A 286 3.77 -1.62 10.22
N GLY A 287 2.90 -1.05 11.06
CA GLY A 287 2.25 -1.78 12.15
C GLY A 287 3.12 -2.02 13.39
N ALA A 288 4.30 -1.39 13.49
CA ALA A 288 5.20 -1.53 14.63
C ALA A 288 4.70 -0.83 15.90
N PHE A 289 3.82 0.12 15.74
CA PHE A 289 3.17 0.90 16.79
C PHE A 289 1.72 1.20 16.43
N PRO A 290 0.88 1.67 17.35
CA PRO A 290 -0.49 2.08 17.04
C PRO A 290 -0.53 3.08 15.90
N ASN A 291 -1.29 2.74 14.85
CA ASN A 291 -1.63 3.64 13.75
C ASN A 291 -2.98 3.20 13.17
N TYR A 292 -4.06 3.70 13.77
CA TYR A 292 -5.41 3.40 13.34
C TYR A 292 -5.88 4.44 12.33
N VAL A 293 -5.86 4.07 11.05
CA VAL A 293 -6.16 5.02 9.96
C VAL A 293 -7.55 4.88 9.37
N MET A 294 -8.33 3.86 9.74
CA MET A 294 -9.60 3.58 9.08
C MET A 294 -10.70 4.61 9.38
N ASP A 295 -10.66 5.27 10.54
CA ASP A 295 -11.54 6.41 10.77
C ASP A 295 -11.30 7.52 9.73
N GLY A 296 -10.05 7.87 9.48
CA GLY A 296 -9.71 8.88 8.48
C GLY A 296 -9.99 8.43 7.04
N VAL A 297 -9.78 7.16 6.71
CA VAL A 297 -10.09 6.63 5.36
C VAL A 297 -11.60 6.66 5.10
N ILE A 298 -12.41 6.26 6.09
CA ILE A 298 -13.87 6.16 5.95
C ILE A 298 -14.55 7.50 6.12
N ASN A 299 -14.14 8.33 7.11
CA ASN A 299 -14.81 9.56 7.49
C ASN A 299 -14.09 10.84 7.03
N GLY A 300 -12.85 10.75 6.58
CA GLY A 300 -11.98 11.86 6.17
C GLY A 300 -10.93 12.20 7.22
N PHE A 301 -9.70 12.39 6.76
CA PHE A 301 -8.58 12.79 7.63
C PHE A 301 -8.65 14.28 8.01
N GLU A 302 -8.22 14.64 9.22
CA GLU A 302 -8.21 16.03 9.69
C GLU A 302 -7.33 16.93 8.80
N GLU A 303 -6.22 16.43 8.29
CA GLU A 303 -5.31 17.17 7.42
C GLU A 303 -5.94 17.60 6.10
N TYR A 304 -6.95 16.90 5.61
CA TYR A 304 -7.68 17.29 4.40
C TYR A 304 -8.51 18.56 4.56
N SER A 305 -8.85 18.94 5.79
CA SER A 305 -9.54 20.20 6.06
C SER A 305 -8.60 21.40 6.22
N THR A 306 -7.33 21.16 6.56
CA THR A 306 -6.32 22.18 6.86
C THR A 306 -5.45 22.54 5.68
N THR A 307 -5.29 21.63 4.73
CA THR A 307 -4.64 21.91 3.44
C THR A 307 -5.60 22.63 2.51
N LYS A 308 -5.09 23.36 1.51
CA LYS A 308 -5.88 24.14 0.54
C LYS A 308 -7.19 23.44 0.18
N PRO A 309 -8.32 24.17 0.03
CA PRO A 309 -9.60 23.56 -0.30
C PRO A 309 -9.44 22.63 -1.49
N GLN A 310 -9.50 21.34 -1.23
CA GLN A 310 -9.39 20.34 -2.26
C GLN A 310 -10.72 20.26 -3.00
N GLN A 311 -10.65 20.26 -4.30
CA GLN A 311 -11.82 19.93 -5.11
C GLN A 311 -11.97 18.41 -5.09
N GLY A 312 -13.17 17.92 -4.76
CA GLY A 312 -13.49 16.50 -4.79
C GLY A 312 -13.76 15.88 -3.42
N TYR A 313 -13.90 14.58 -3.44
CA TYR A 313 -14.20 13.77 -2.26
C TYR A 313 -12.99 13.66 -1.32
N LYS A 314 -13.27 13.41 -0.03
CA LYS A 314 -12.25 13.32 1.03
C LYS A 314 -12.33 12.03 1.82
N SER A 315 -13.35 11.19 1.56
CA SER A 315 -13.61 9.99 2.35
C SER A 315 -14.38 8.93 1.56
N LEU A 316 -14.33 7.69 2.04
CA LEU A 316 -15.12 6.61 1.45
C LEU A 316 -16.63 6.80 1.70
N ASN A 317 -17.02 7.38 2.83
CA ASN A 317 -18.42 7.68 3.11
C ASN A 317 -19.07 8.62 2.08
N GLU A 318 -18.28 9.52 1.47
CA GLU A 318 -18.79 10.42 0.45
C GLU A 318 -19.00 9.75 -0.91
N ILE A 319 -18.37 8.60 -1.16
CA ILE A 319 -18.41 7.89 -2.46
C ILE A 319 -19.12 6.55 -2.43
N LYS A 320 -19.46 6.02 -1.25
CA LYS A 320 -20.05 4.67 -1.07
C LYS A 320 -21.33 4.41 -1.85
N ASP A 321 -22.12 5.47 -2.09
CA ASP A 321 -23.39 5.39 -2.82
C ASP A 321 -23.24 5.65 -4.33
N SER A 322 -21.99 5.80 -4.81
CA SER A 322 -21.73 5.94 -6.24
C SER A 322 -22.07 4.65 -6.98
N LYS A 323 -22.72 4.79 -8.15
CA LYS A 323 -22.99 3.65 -9.05
C LYS A 323 -21.73 2.88 -9.49
N ASN A 324 -20.58 3.51 -9.39
CA ASN A 324 -19.30 2.90 -9.77
C ASN A 324 -18.66 2.12 -8.61
N PHE A 325 -19.14 2.28 -7.37
CA PHE A 325 -18.56 1.59 -6.21
C PHE A 325 -18.80 0.08 -6.31
N GLY A 326 -17.73 -0.70 -6.39
CA GLY A 326 -17.76 -2.16 -6.52
C GLY A 326 -17.24 -2.91 -5.28
N GLY A 327 -16.72 -2.19 -4.29
CA GLY A 327 -16.18 -2.79 -3.07
C GLY A 327 -14.83 -2.24 -2.65
N VAL A 328 -14.17 -2.97 -1.73
CA VAL A 328 -12.87 -2.60 -1.17
C VAL A 328 -11.86 -3.73 -1.31
N TRP A 329 -10.61 -3.36 -1.41
CA TRP A 329 -9.49 -4.27 -1.46
C TRP A 329 -8.44 -3.84 -0.42
N SER A 330 -8.31 -4.61 0.67
CA SER A 330 -7.30 -4.36 1.69
C SER A 330 -5.93 -4.90 1.26
N TRP A 331 -4.90 -4.11 1.55
CA TRP A 331 -3.52 -4.58 1.62
C TRP A 331 -3.22 -4.83 3.09
N SER A 332 -3.57 -6.03 3.56
CA SER A 332 -3.52 -6.33 4.99
C SER A 332 -2.11 -6.29 5.56
N ARG A 333 -1.16 -6.82 4.80
CA ARG A 333 0.25 -6.92 5.16
C ARG A 333 1.14 -6.61 3.97
N GLY A 334 2.39 -6.27 4.27
CA GLY A 334 3.40 -5.98 3.26
C GLY A 334 3.39 -4.54 2.80
N GLY A 335 3.98 -4.29 1.65
CA GLY A 335 4.26 -2.95 1.15
C GLY A 335 5.47 -2.30 1.82
N GLY A 336 6.05 -1.31 1.16
CA GLY A 336 7.26 -0.62 1.60
C GLY A 336 8.48 -1.52 1.74
N TRP A 337 9.61 -0.99 1.47
CA TRP A 337 10.86 -1.71 1.55
C TRP A 337 11.52 -1.45 2.90
N VAL A 338 12.33 -2.40 3.38
CA VAL A 338 12.98 -2.38 4.69
C VAL A 338 12.01 -2.23 5.86
N GLY A 339 12.51 -2.39 7.09
CA GLY A 339 11.71 -2.41 8.30
C GLY A 339 10.81 -1.18 8.55
N PRO A 340 10.20 -1.12 9.73
CA PRO A 340 10.32 -2.12 10.80
C PRO A 340 9.66 -3.47 10.45
N TYR A 341 10.23 -4.54 11.00
CA TYR A 341 9.68 -5.91 10.87
C TYR A 341 8.94 -6.28 12.13
N ILE A 342 7.66 -6.62 12.00
CA ILE A 342 6.77 -6.95 13.11
C ILE A 342 6.60 -8.46 13.28
N SER A 343 6.46 -8.91 14.52
CA SER A 343 6.10 -10.29 14.88
C SER A 343 4.64 -10.43 15.30
N ASN A 344 3.98 -9.34 15.70
CA ASN A 344 2.56 -9.30 16.02
C ASN A 344 1.82 -8.37 15.05
N GLU A 345 0.67 -8.83 14.56
CA GLU A 345 -0.10 -8.19 13.50
C GLU A 345 -1.31 -7.39 14.00
N PHE A 346 -1.42 -7.15 15.29
CA PHE A 346 -2.63 -6.59 15.90
C PHE A 346 -3.13 -5.32 15.21
N TRP A 347 -2.24 -4.36 14.95
CA TRP A 347 -2.61 -3.09 14.29
C TRP A 347 -3.01 -3.26 12.83
N CYS A 348 -2.37 -4.19 12.12
CA CYS A 348 -2.74 -4.55 10.77
C CYS A 348 -4.12 -5.23 10.73
N LYS A 349 -4.37 -6.15 11.68
CA LYS A 349 -5.66 -6.84 11.84
C LYS A 349 -6.79 -5.88 12.15
N LEU A 350 -6.57 -4.88 13.02
CA LEU A 350 -7.56 -3.86 13.33
C LEU A 350 -7.96 -3.07 12.07
N ASN A 351 -6.97 -2.52 11.35
CA ASN A 351 -7.23 -1.77 10.13
C ASN A 351 -7.94 -2.64 9.06
N ALA A 352 -7.45 -3.87 8.83
CA ALA A 352 -8.03 -4.78 7.85
C ALA A 352 -9.45 -5.22 8.22
N TYR A 353 -9.71 -5.45 9.50
CA TYR A 353 -11.06 -5.77 10.00
C TYR A 353 -12.04 -4.63 9.70
N VAL A 354 -11.68 -3.41 10.11
CA VAL A 354 -12.61 -2.28 9.98
C VAL A 354 -12.95 -2.02 8.53
N ILE A 355 -11.96 -1.97 7.62
CA ILE A 355 -12.25 -1.69 6.21
C ILE A 355 -13.03 -2.84 5.54
N SER A 356 -12.73 -4.10 5.86
CA SER A 356 -13.43 -5.25 5.25
C SER A 356 -14.88 -5.36 5.73
N GLN A 357 -15.15 -5.18 7.03
CA GLN A 357 -16.50 -5.23 7.57
C GLN A 357 -17.34 -4.02 7.13
N TRP A 358 -16.74 -2.80 7.11
CA TRP A 358 -17.39 -1.63 6.56
C TRP A 358 -17.71 -1.82 5.06
N GLY A 359 -16.79 -2.39 4.29
CA GLY A 359 -16.99 -2.65 2.86
C GLY A 359 -18.13 -3.63 2.56
N LYS A 360 -18.43 -4.58 3.46
CA LYS A 360 -19.58 -5.49 3.35
C LYS A 360 -20.91 -4.78 3.52
N ASP A 361 -20.98 -3.86 4.45
CA ASP A 361 -22.17 -3.07 4.75
C ASP A 361 -21.79 -1.62 5.01
N THR A 362 -21.72 -0.85 3.95
CA THR A 362 -21.35 0.57 3.98
C THR A 362 -22.39 1.47 4.66
N LYS A 363 -23.54 0.91 5.09
CA LYS A 363 -24.56 1.61 5.90
C LYS A 363 -24.15 1.70 7.36
N GLN A 364 -23.30 0.80 7.84
CA GLN A 364 -22.74 0.88 9.19
C GLN A 364 -21.77 2.05 9.32
N SER A 365 -21.76 2.66 10.50
CA SER A 365 -20.71 3.63 10.82
C SER A 365 -19.38 2.93 11.08
N GLU A 366 -18.27 3.61 10.85
CA GLU A 366 -16.95 3.14 11.22
C GLU A 366 -16.90 2.76 12.72
N GLU A 367 -17.47 3.60 13.59
CA GLU A 367 -17.52 3.37 15.03
C GLU A 367 -18.27 2.08 15.40
N THR A 368 -19.38 1.77 14.71
CA THR A 368 -20.10 0.50 14.90
C THR A 368 -19.20 -0.70 14.60
N VAL A 369 -18.51 -0.65 13.47
CA VAL A 369 -17.58 -1.72 13.06
C VAL A 369 -16.39 -1.82 14.02
N PHE A 370 -15.86 -0.69 14.46
CA PHE A 370 -14.79 -0.66 15.46
C PHE A 370 -15.23 -1.29 16.79
N ASN A 371 -16.46 -1.02 17.22
CA ASN A 371 -17.05 -1.63 18.42
C ASN A 371 -17.15 -3.16 18.30
N HIS A 372 -17.54 -3.67 17.15
CA HIS A 372 -17.55 -5.13 16.89
C HIS A 372 -16.13 -5.71 16.98
N PHE A 373 -15.11 -5.02 16.48
CA PHE A 373 -13.72 -5.46 16.66
C PHE A 373 -13.36 -5.59 18.14
N MET A 374 -13.76 -4.63 18.98
CA MET A 374 -13.51 -4.70 20.41
C MET A 374 -14.22 -5.90 21.06
N ASP A 375 -15.46 -6.18 20.66
CA ASP A 375 -16.23 -7.33 21.14
C ASP A 375 -15.53 -8.65 20.77
N ASP A 376 -15.14 -8.81 19.51
CA ASP A 376 -14.44 -9.99 18.98
C ASP A 376 -13.09 -10.25 19.67
N ASN A 377 -12.43 -9.19 20.15
CA ASN A 377 -11.13 -9.29 20.82
C ASN A 377 -11.25 -9.25 22.36
N GLY A 378 -12.46 -9.27 22.90
CA GLY A 378 -12.72 -9.37 24.34
C GLY A 378 -12.34 -8.13 25.13
N ILE A 379 -12.40 -6.94 24.51
CA ILE A 379 -12.29 -5.65 25.19
C ILE A 379 -13.69 -5.29 25.70
N LYS A 380 -14.03 -5.68 26.92
CA LYS A 380 -15.41 -5.65 27.43
C LYS A 380 -15.69 -4.48 28.36
N GLU A 381 -14.77 -4.17 29.27
CA GLU A 381 -14.96 -3.16 30.30
C GLU A 381 -15.06 -1.75 29.67
N ALA A 382 -16.05 -0.97 30.09
CA ALA A 382 -16.33 0.35 29.50
C ALA A 382 -15.13 1.29 29.52
N ALA A 383 -14.35 1.29 30.62
CA ALA A 383 -13.14 2.09 30.75
C ALA A 383 -12.06 1.64 29.74
N SER A 384 -11.86 0.33 29.58
CA SER A 384 -10.93 -0.26 28.63
C SER A 384 -11.32 0.06 27.18
N ARG A 385 -12.60 -0.09 26.82
CA ARG A 385 -13.14 0.27 25.50
C ARG A 385 -12.91 1.74 25.16
N LYS A 386 -13.21 2.63 26.12
CA LYS A 386 -12.96 4.06 25.96
C LYS A 386 -11.48 4.34 25.74
N ALA A 387 -10.61 3.77 26.58
CA ALA A 387 -9.17 3.96 26.50
C ALA A 387 -8.62 3.43 25.14
N PHE A 388 -9.07 2.27 24.70
CA PHE A 388 -8.63 1.70 23.42
C PHE A 388 -9.07 2.55 22.22
N ARG A 389 -10.34 3.00 22.20
CA ARG A 389 -10.84 3.87 21.13
C ARG A 389 -10.07 5.19 21.07
N GLU A 390 -9.88 5.85 22.22
CA GLU A 390 -9.14 7.11 22.31
C GLU A 390 -7.69 6.95 21.87
N LEU A 391 -7.01 5.89 22.33
CA LEU A 391 -5.67 5.54 21.89
C LEU A 391 -5.59 5.43 20.35
N CYS A 392 -6.52 4.69 19.75
CA CYS A 392 -6.56 4.48 18.31
C CYS A 392 -6.74 5.80 17.54
N LEU A 393 -7.68 6.64 17.95
CA LEU A 393 -7.92 7.94 17.30
C LEU A 393 -6.73 8.90 17.45
N LEU A 394 -6.07 8.91 18.60
CA LEU A 394 -4.85 9.71 18.81
C LEU A 394 -3.67 9.20 17.98
N SER A 395 -3.58 7.90 17.75
CA SER A 395 -2.41 7.28 17.12
C SER A 395 -2.17 7.77 15.70
N ALA A 396 -3.21 7.81 14.86
CA ALA A 396 -3.10 8.28 13.50
C ALA A 396 -2.59 9.74 13.42
N LYS A 397 -3.07 10.59 14.31
CA LYS A 397 -2.62 11.99 14.43
C LYS A 397 -1.18 12.10 14.92
N ALA A 398 -0.82 11.31 15.94
CA ALA A 398 0.53 11.30 16.48
C ALA A 398 1.56 10.81 15.45
N VAL A 399 1.20 9.83 14.62
CA VAL A 399 2.08 9.29 13.58
C VAL A 399 2.35 10.33 12.49
N ILE A 400 1.31 10.91 11.87
CA ILE A 400 1.52 11.85 10.77
C ILE A 400 2.26 13.11 11.20
N ARG A 401 1.95 13.66 12.36
CA ARG A 401 2.64 14.84 12.89
C ARG A 401 4.04 14.53 13.42
N GLY A 402 4.29 13.27 13.76
CA GLY A 402 5.59 12.79 14.22
C GLY A 402 6.58 12.57 13.09
N HIS A 403 6.19 11.84 12.08
CA HIS A 403 7.02 11.57 10.91
C HIS A 403 7.13 12.76 9.96
N GLU A 404 6.00 13.40 9.70
CA GLU A 404 5.92 14.54 8.81
C GLU A 404 5.55 15.78 9.60
N SER A 405 5.61 16.92 8.98
CA SER A 405 5.06 18.12 9.56
C SER A 405 3.75 18.46 8.86
N ALA A 406 2.71 17.68 9.15
CA ALA A 406 1.43 17.74 8.46
C ALA A 406 0.79 19.14 8.46
N LYS A 407 1.10 19.96 9.46
CA LYS A 407 0.62 21.33 9.57
C LYS A 407 1.52 22.34 8.84
N TYR A 408 2.81 22.06 8.76
CA TYR A 408 3.84 23.01 8.30
C TYR A 408 4.75 22.43 7.22
N TYR A 409 4.29 21.46 6.44
CA TYR A 409 5.11 20.92 5.35
C TYR A 409 5.33 21.96 4.25
N PHE A 410 6.49 21.92 3.60
CA PHE A 410 6.85 22.86 2.53
C PHE A 410 6.34 22.41 1.15
N ASP A 411 6.25 21.11 0.93
CA ASP A 411 5.60 20.51 -0.23
C ASP A 411 5.19 19.06 0.07
N LYS A 412 3.89 18.77 -0.04
CA LYS A 412 3.34 17.46 0.26
C LYS A 412 3.76 16.37 -0.71
N ASP A 413 4.15 16.73 -1.91
CA ASP A 413 4.58 15.76 -2.92
C ASP A 413 6.03 15.28 -2.69
N TRP A 414 6.72 15.81 -1.69
CA TRP A 414 8.14 15.58 -1.47
C TRP A 414 8.46 14.83 -0.19
N VAL A 415 7.45 14.50 0.61
CA VAL A 415 7.63 13.93 1.93
C VAL A 415 7.70 12.41 1.85
N TRP A 416 8.86 11.88 1.51
CA TRP A 416 9.18 10.45 1.51
C TRP A 416 9.90 9.99 2.77
N TRP A 417 10.08 10.84 3.72
CA TRP A 417 10.77 10.55 4.95
C TRP A 417 9.87 10.03 6.07
N SER A 418 8.69 9.61 5.74
CA SER A 418 7.80 8.84 6.59
C SER A 418 8.25 7.41 6.83
N ARG A 419 9.42 7.01 6.31
CA ARG A 419 10.05 5.71 6.56
C ARG A 419 11.04 5.79 7.70
N ASP A 420 11.38 4.63 8.25
CA ASP A 420 12.35 4.51 9.36
C ASP A 420 13.78 4.83 8.97
N GLU A 421 14.06 4.98 7.67
CA GLU A 421 15.34 5.46 7.14
C GLU A 421 15.77 6.81 7.70
N PHE A 422 14.83 7.61 8.20
CA PHE A 422 15.12 8.80 8.95
C PHE A 422 16.14 8.63 10.04
N LEU A 423 16.08 7.53 10.75
CA LEU A 423 16.92 7.30 11.90
C LEU A 423 18.31 6.82 11.52
N GLY A 424 18.45 6.12 10.42
CA GLY A 424 19.69 5.47 10.02
C GLY A 424 20.28 5.91 8.70
N GLY A 425 19.50 6.54 7.85
CA GLY A 425 19.95 6.91 6.52
C GLY A 425 18.95 7.80 5.83
N ILE A 426 19.28 8.28 4.66
CA ILE A 426 18.39 9.07 3.85
C ILE A 426 17.85 8.29 2.71
N ASP A 427 16.60 8.53 2.48
CA ASP A 427 16.02 8.34 1.20
C ASP A 427 16.37 9.52 0.28
N THR A 428 17.28 9.30 -0.64
CA THR A 428 17.56 10.24 -1.73
C THR A 428 16.62 10.05 -2.91
N PHE A 429 15.65 9.14 -2.79
CA PHE A 429 14.86 8.63 -3.89
C PHE A 429 14.01 9.69 -4.58
N ASN A 430 13.55 10.70 -3.85
CA ASN A 430 12.62 11.70 -4.38
C ASN A 430 12.93 13.13 -3.95
N VAL A 431 14.17 13.40 -3.64
CA VAL A 431 14.56 14.80 -3.45
C VAL A 431 14.41 15.51 -4.78
N PRO A 432 13.52 16.48 -4.89
CA PRO A 432 13.47 17.29 -6.08
C PRO A 432 14.79 18.05 -6.16
N GLN A 433 15.67 17.53 -6.98
CA GLN A 433 17.01 18.11 -7.22
C GLN A 433 16.98 19.57 -7.69
N LYS A 434 15.80 20.14 -7.86
CA LYS A 434 15.59 21.45 -8.47
C LYS A 434 15.64 22.61 -7.49
N LEU A 435 15.33 22.43 -6.19
CA LEU A 435 15.33 23.54 -5.23
C LEU A 435 16.72 23.81 -4.65
N TYR A 436 17.35 22.76 -4.13
CA TYR A 436 18.64 22.85 -3.47
C TYR A 436 19.52 21.64 -3.84
N PRO A 437 20.09 21.58 -5.05
CA PRO A 437 20.70 20.37 -5.60
C PRO A 437 21.87 19.79 -4.81
N SER A 438 22.48 20.56 -3.92
CA SER A 438 23.64 20.18 -3.11
C SER A 438 23.30 19.74 -1.69
N GLU A 439 22.01 19.73 -1.32
CA GLU A 439 21.60 19.45 0.05
C GLU A 439 20.77 18.17 0.13
N GLY A 440 20.93 17.43 1.22
CA GLY A 440 20.08 16.30 1.56
C GLY A 440 18.64 16.76 1.87
N PHE A 441 17.70 15.85 1.78
CA PHE A 441 16.25 16.12 1.89
C PHE A 441 15.88 16.83 3.21
N LEU A 442 16.36 16.34 4.35
CA LEU A 442 16.09 16.96 5.66
C LEU A 442 16.65 18.39 5.72
N SER A 443 17.85 18.61 5.22
CA SER A 443 18.47 19.94 5.18
C SER A 443 17.68 20.91 4.31
N GLN A 444 17.10 20.45 3.20
CA GLN A 444 16.21 21.26 2.36
C GLN A 444 14.94 21.66 3.12
N GLY A 445 14.33 20.73 3.85
CA GLY A 445 13.17 21.00 4.69
C GLY A 445 13.50 22.05 5.77
N PHE A 446 14.60 21.90 6.50
CA PHE A 446 15.01 22.87 7.51
C PHE A 446 15.34 24.24 6.94
N ARG A 447 15.97 24.31 5.75
CA ARG A 447 16.18 25.55 5.03
C ARG A 447 14.86 26.23 4.72
N TRP A 448 13.90 25.50 4.16
CA TRP A 448 12.59 26.03 3.81
C TRP A 448 11.84 26.55 5.05
N TYR A 449 11.81 25.78 6.14
CA TYR A 449 11.19 26.21 7.41
C TYR A 449 11.87 27.47 7.98
N TYR A 450 13.19 27.54 7.89
CA TYR A 450 13.96 28.72 8.34
C TYR A 450 13.61 29.97 7.52
N GLU A 451 13.64 29.86 6.20
CA GLU A 451 13.33 30.95 5.27
C GLU A 451 11.89 31.46 5.38
N HIS A 452 10.95 30.58 5.78
CA HIS A 452 9.55 30.93 5.99
C HIS A 452 9.19 31.23 7.46
N HIS A 453 10.17 31.36 8.34
CA HIS A 453 9.98 31.61 9.78
C HIS A 453 9.09 30.57 10.50
N LEU A 454 9.11 29.32 10.07
CA LEU A 454 8.29 28.21 10.58
C LEU A 454 9.08 27.26 11.48
N LEU A 455 10.39 27.43 11.62
CA LEU A 455 11.25 26.45 12.28
C LEU A 455 10.84 26.16 13.72
N ASP A 456 10.57 27.21 14.52
CA ASP A 456 10.12 27.03 15.91
C ASP A 456 8.74 26.35 15.97
N SER A 457 7.82 26.69 15.07
CA SER A 457 6.48 26.10 15.00
C SER A 457 6.54 24.61 14.69
N VAL A 458 7.42 24.19 13.77
CA VAL A 458 7.62 22.78 13.43
C VAL A 458 8.23 22.01 14.60
N ILE A 459 9.20 22.59 15.28
CA ILE A 459 9.82 21.97 16.47
C ILE A 459 8.81 21.85 17.61
N GLN A 460 7.97 22.86 17.80
CA GLN A 460 6.87 22.79 18.79
C GLN A 460 5.89 21.65 18.44
N GLU A 461 5.53 21.47 17.17
CA GLU A 461 4.67 20.36 16.74
C GLU A 461 5.29 19.00 17.12
N LYS A 462 6.60 18.80 16.89
CA LYS A 462 7.27 17.56 17.31
C LYS A 462 7.23 17.34 18.82
N GLN A 463 7.35 18.39 19.62
CA GLN A 463 7.23 18.29 21.08
C GLN A 463 5.80 17.97 21.53
N GLU A 464 4.78 18.51 20.85
CA GLU A 464 3.38 18.17 21.09
C GLU A 464 3.10 16.70 20.78
N VAL A 465 3.69 16.17 19.71
CA VAL A 465 3.60 14.74 19.36
C VAL A 465 4.13 13.84 20.47
N VAL A 466 5.25 14.19 21.09
CA VAL A 466 5.77 13.41 22.23
C VAL A 466 4.75 13.34 23.36
N LYS A 467 4.01 14.44 23.64
CA LYS A 467 2.93 14.44 24.65
C LYS A 467 1.75 13.56 24.22
N LEU A 468 1.37 13.57 22.93
CA LEU A 468 0.35 12.65 22.42
C LEU A 468 0.76 11.19 22.63
N TRP A 469 2.00 10.84 22.36
CA TRP A 469 2.51 9.49 22.60
C TRP A 469 2.56 9.13 24.08
N GLN A 470 2.84 10.09 24.97
CA GLN A 470 2.71 9.86 26.43
C GLN A 470 1.26 9.53 26.84
N GLN A 471 0.27 10.23 26.24
CA GLN A 471 -1.15 9.91 26.45
C GLN A 471 -1.48 8.50 25.93
N ILE A 472 -1.03 8.16 24.71
CA ILE A 472 -1.21 6.84 24.11
C ILE A 472 -0.65 5.74 25.02
N VAL A 473 0.55 5.91 25.58
CA VAL A 473 1.12 4.96 26.56
C VAL A 473 0.27 4.88 27.81
N GLY A 474 -0.21 6.01 28.33
CA GLY A 474 -1.10 6.04 29.50
C GLY A 474 -2.42 5.30 29.26
N LEU A 475 -3.02 5.49 28.09
CA LEU A 475 -4.24 4.81 27.67
C LEU A 475 -4.00 3.30 27.44
N SER A 476 -2.88 2.93 26.83
CA SER A 476 -2.54 1.52 26.58
C SER A 476 -2.46 0.68 27.85
N ASN A 477 -2.07 1.29 28.98
CA ASN A 477 -2.03 0.62 30.28
C ASN A 477 -3.43 0.37 30.89
N GLN A 478 -4.47 1.02 30.36
CA GLN A 478 -5.87 0.84 30.78
C GLN A 478 -6.63 -0.15 29.89
N VAL A 479 -5.99 -0.64 28.84
CA VAL A 479 -6.61 -1.63 27.93
C VAL A 479 -6.45 -3.02 28.53
N GLU A 480 -7.57 -3.70 28.71
CA GLU A 480 -7.66 -5.09 29.13
C GLU A 480 -8.33 -5.91 28.04
N MET A 481 -7.75 -7.07 27.70
CA MET A 481 -8.22 -7.96 26.65
C MET A 481 -8.25 -9.42 27.11
N THR A 482 -9.07 -10.23 26.46
CA THR A 482 -9.04 -11.67 26.69
C THR A 482 -7.70 -12.29 26.26
N ASN A 483 -7.13 -11.83 25.13
CA ASN A 483 -5.82 -12.28 24.67
C ASN A 483 -4.71 -11.45 25.31
N GLN A 484 -4.04 -12.03 26.31
CA GLN A 484 -2.95 -11.40 27.04
C GLN A 484 -1.72 -11.10 26.17
N GLN A 485 -1.49 -11.83 25.10
CA GLN A 485 -0.38 -11.58 24.19
C GLN A 485 -0.63 -10.28 23.39
N ASP A 486 -1.85 -10.07 22.90
CA ASP A 486 -2.23 -8.86 22.18
C ASP A 486 -2.30 -7.65 23.14
N GLU A 487 -2.81 -7.84 24.36
CA GLU A 487 -2.77 -6.81 25.40
C GLU A 487 -1.32 -6.36 25.70
N GLY A 488 -0.42 -7.31 25.90
CA GLY A 488 1.00 -7.03 26.08
C GLY A 488 1.61 -6.29 24.89
N TYR A 489 1.22 -6.69 23.65
CA TYR A 489 1.69 -6.03 22.46
C TYR A 489 1.19 -4.58 22.32
N ILE A 490 -0.05 -4.30 22.66
CA ILE A 490 -0.58 -2.92 22.68
C ILE A 490 0.29 -2.02 23.57
N LYS A 491 0.64 -2.49 24.76
CA LYS A 491 1.48 -1.75 25.72
C LYS A 491 2.91 -1.55 25.21
N VAL A 492 3.55 -2.62 24.73
CA VAL A 492 4.93 -2.60 24.21
C VAL A 492 5.03 -1.73 22.96
N SER A 493 4.11 -1.91 22.00
CA SER A 493 4.12 -1.16 20.75
C SER A 493 3.81 0.33 20.95
N SER A 494 2.95 0.67 21.91
CA SER A 494 2.73 2.07 22.32
C SER A 494 3.99 2.70 22.88
N LYS A 495 4.71 1.96 23.74
CA LYS A 495 5.99 2.42 24.29
C LYS A 495 7.08 2.54 23.21
N TYR A 496 7.10 1.61 22.23
CA TYR A 496 7.97 1.69 21.07
C TYR A 496 7.70 2.97 20.27
N GLY A 497 6.44 3.25 19.94
CA GLY A 497 6.05 4.47 19.24
C GLY A 497 6.45 5.74 19.99
N PHE A 498 6.26 5.78 21.30
CA PHE A 498 6.68 6.89 22.14
C PHE A 498 8.19 7.14 22.05
N LEU A 499 9.01 6.12 22.23
CA LEU A 499 10.47 6.27 22.21
C LEU A 499 10.98 6.65 20.81
N LEU A 500 10.44 6.04 19.77
CA LEU A 500 10.78 6.38 18.38
C LEU A 500 10.51 7.87 18.08
N HIS A 501 9.31 8.35 18.42
CA HIS A 501 8.94 9.74 18.17
C HIS A 501 9.63 10.73 19.10
N SER A 502 10.07 10.30 20.28
CA SER A 502 10.96 11.09 21.14
C SER A 502 12.33 11.28 20.48
N ILE A 503 12.92 10.20 19.94
CA ILE A 503 14.19 10.26 19.20
C ILE A 503 14.06 11.20 17.98
N ILE A 504 12.97 11.09 17.22
CA ILE A 504 12.71 11.96 16.07
C ILE A 504 12.61 13.42 16.50
N ALA A 505 11.84 13.72 17.54
CA ALA A 505 11.65 15.08 18.04
C ALA A 505 12.96 15.71 18.53
N ASP A 506 13.79 14.96 19.25
CA ASP A 506 15.08 15.42 19.71
C ASP A 506 16.08 15.60 18.58
N GLY A 507 16.10 14.68 17.62
CA GLY A 507 16.90 14.79 16.41
C GLY A 507 16.55 16.04 15.59
N TRP A 508 15.26 16.29 15.38
CA TRP A 508 14.79 17.51 14.71
C TRP A 508 15.21 18.78 15.45
N LYS A 509 15.11 18.79 16.78
CA LYS A 509 15.53 19.94 17.58
C LYS A 509 17.02 20.21 17.45
N ILE A 510 17.84 19.15 17.51
CA ILE A 510 19.30 19.26 17.33
C ILE A 510 19.62 19.78 15.93
N MET A 511 18.97 19.23 14.89
CA MET A 511 19.18 19.66 13.50
C MET A 511 18.76 21.11 13.29
N ALA A 512 17.61 21.53 13.83
CA ALA A 512 17.13 22.91 13.71
C ALA A 512 18.11 23.90 14.36
N MET A 513 18.57 23.60 15.58
CA MET A 513 19.55 24.43 16.28
C MET A 513 20.90 24.45 15.56
N GLY A 514 21.33 23.29 15.09
CA GLY A 514 22.56 23.17 14.32
C GLY A 514 22.49 23.93 13.00
N PHE A 515 21.38 23.84 12.28
CA PHE A 515 21.14 24.58 11.05
C PHE A 515 21.20 26.10 11.26
N VAL A 516 20.58 26.62 12.34
CA VAL A 516 20.69 28.03 12.71
C VAL A 516 22.14 28.40 13.00
N GLY A 517 22.88 27.55 13.71
CA GLY A 517 24.33 27.73 13.95
C GLY A 517 25.13 27.78 12.67
N ASP A 518 24.86 26.88 11.71
CA ASP A 518 25.52 26.88 10.39
C ASP A 518 25.26 28.18 9.60
N LYS A 519 24.05 28.74 9.70
CA LYS A 519 23.66 29.97 9.01
C LYS A 519 24.24 31.25 9.66
N THR A 520 24.35 31.26 10.98
CA THR A 520 24.73 32.45 11.75
C THR A 520 26.18 32.45 12.19
N GLY A 521 26.86 31.30 12.05
CA GLY A 521 28.22 31.11 12.62
C GLY A 521 28.21 30.98 14.15
N ASN A 522 27.05 30.96 14.80
CA ASN A 522 26.93 30.94 16.27
C ASN A 522 26.08 29.75 16.74
N TYR A 523 26.70 28.81 17.44
CA TYR A 523 26.04 27.62 17.98
C TYR A 523 25.75 27.78 19.46
N ASP A 524 24.50 27.57 19.87
CA ASP A 524 24.17 27.40 21.28
C ASP A 524 24.62 26.00 21.76
N LYS A 525 25.93 25.88 22.00
CA LYS A 525 26.56 24.61 22.42
C LYS A 525 25.98 24.05 23.71
N LYS A 526 25.52 24.92 24.63
CA LYS A 526 24.93 24.51 25.92
C LYS A 526 23.58 23.80 25.69
N GLN A 527 22.70 24.39 24.90
CA GLN A 527 21.40 23.78 24.59
C GLN A 527 21.56 22.54 23.70
N LEU A 528 22.45 22.59 22.70
CA LEU A 528 22.78 21.42 21.88
C LEU A 528 23.24 20.24 22.76
N ALA A 529 24.11 20.47 23.76
CA ALA A 529 24.56 19.41 24.66
C ALA A 529 23.41 18.79 25.48
N ILE A 530 22.42 19.59 25.88
CA ILE A 530 21.24 19.11 26.60
C ILE A 530 20.40 18.17 25.70
N TYR A 531 20.11 18.59 24.48
CA TYR A 531 19.32 17.79 23.54
C TYR A 531 20.05 16.55 23.03
N LEU A 532 21.37 16.63 22.83
CA LEU A 532 22.20 15.47 22.51
C LEU A 532 22.16 14.41 23.62
N LYS A 533 22.23 14.84 24.88
CA LYS A 533 22.12 13.92 26.02
C LYS A 533 20.72 13.28 26.09
N LYS A 534 19.67 14.05 25.81
CA LYS A 534 18.29 13.53 25.80
C LYS A 534 18.12 12.50 24.66
N TYR A 535 18.57 12.82 23.46
CA TYR A 535 18.59 11.93 22.32
C TYR A 535 19.30 10.60 22.61
N ASP A 536 20.47 10.65 23.26
CA ASP A 536 21.22 9.45 23.64
C ASP A 536 20.47 8.61 24.69
N ASN A 537 19.80 9.25 25.66
CA ASN A 537 19.00 8.56 26.66
C ASN A 537 17.78 7.87 26.02
N ASP A 538 17.12 8.52 25.07
CA ASP A 538 15.96 7.96 24.38
C ASP A 538 16.38 6.77 23.50
N TRP A 539 17.53 6.85 22.81
CA TRP A 539 18.12 5.72 22.09
C TRP A 539 18.46 4.54 23.02
N LYS A 540 19.02 4.83 24.18
CA LYS A 540 19.30 3.80 25.18
C LYS A 540 18.01 3.11 25.62
N ALA A 541 17.00 3.87 26.02
CA ALA A 541 15.69 3.32 26.43
C ALA A 541 15.00 2.53 25.31
N TYR A 542 15.11 2.99 24.06
CA TYR A 542 14.60 2.30 22.89
C TYR A 542 15.27 0.95 22.67
N ASN A 543 16.60 0.90 22.74
CA ASN A 543 17.35 -0.34 22.59
C ASN A 543 17.09 -1.33 23.75
N GLU A 544 16.95 -0.83 24.98
CA GLU A 544 16.57 -1.63 26.15
C GLU A 544 15.15 -2.23 25.99
N LEU A 545 14.18 -1.43 25.49
CA LEU A 545 12.84 -1.91 25.21
C LEU A 545 12.88 -3.08 24.21
N LYS A 546 13.61 -2.92 23.12
CA LYS A 546 13.74 -3.96 22.09
C LYS A 546 14.44 -5.22 22.59
N ALA A 547 15.50 -5.07 23.36
CA ALA A 547 16.26 -6.21 23.89
C ALA A 547 15.43 -7.05 24.88
N ASN A 548 14.53 -6.41 25.64
CA ASN A 548 13.75 -7.07 26.69
C ASN A 548 12.35 -7.52 26.24
N ASN A 549 11.92 -7.19 25.02
CA ASN A 549 10.57 -7.50 24.52
C ASN A 549 10.65 -8.11 23.12
N PRO A 550 10.63 -9.45 23.00
CA PRO A 550 10.72 -10.14 21.69
C PRO A 550 9.60 -9.77 20.69
N ALA A 551 8.44 -9.32 21.20
CA ALA A 551 7.34 -8.84 20.38
C ALA A 551 7.58 -7.45 19.78
N CYS A 552 8.56 -6.69 20.30
CA CYS A 552 8.89 -5.38 19.80
C CYS A 552 9.46 -5.48 18.37
N ALA A 553 9.04 -4.57 17.50
CA ALA A 553 9.52 -4.54 16.13
C ALA A 553 11.03 -4.30 16.05
N THR A 554 11.66 -4.85 15.01
CA THR A 554 13.05 -4.54 14.66
C THR A 554 13.10 -3.41 13.66
N LEU A 555 14.02 -2.46 13.84
CA LEU A 555 14.04 -1.22 13.06
C LEU A 555 14.26 -1.49 11.58
N TYR A 556 15.31 -2.15 11.18
CA TYR A 556 15.46 -2.70 9.82
C TYR A 556 16.56 -3.73 9.64
N LYS A 557 16.47 -4.38 8.48
CA LYS A 557 17.54 -5.22 7.95
C LYS A 557 18.03 -4.55 6.66
N PRO A 558 19.19 -3.89 6.68
CA PRO A 558 19.61 -2.96 5.61
C PRO A 558 19.92 -3.64 4.27
N TYR A 559 20.05 -4.93 4.22
CA TYR A 559 20.49 -5.64 2.99
C TYR A 559 19.37 -5.98 2.01
N ALA A 560 18.09 -5.92 2.39
CA ALA A 560 16.98 -6.21 1.48
C ALA A 560 16.94 -5.26 0.29
N PHE A 561 17.40 -4.03 0.46
CA PHE A 561 17.37 -2.96 -0.54
C PHE A 561 18.69 -2.70 -1.26
N ILE A 562 19.80 -3.21 -0.76
CA ILE A 562 21.15 -2.93 -1.33
C ILE A 562 21.23 -3.25 -2.83
N ASN A 563 20.49 -4.24 -3.29
CA ASN A 563 20.50 -4.62 -4.71
C ASN A 563 19.58 -3.75 -5.59
N ILE A 564 18.66 -3.00 -5.00
CA ILE A 564 17.66 -2.19 -5.73
C ILE A 564 18.00 -0.70 -5.63
N ALA A 565 18.53 -0.26 -4.50
CA ALA A 565 18.94 1.11 -4.27
C ALA A 565 20.32 1.17 -3.61
N PRO A 566 21.40 0.99 -4.37
CA PRO A 566 22.77 1.04 -3.83
C PRO A 566 23.18 2.42 -3.32
N THR A 567 22.29 3.41 -3.40
CA THR A 567 22.54 4.82 -3.12
C THR A 567 21.95 5.31 -1.80
N TYR A 568 21.64 4.41 -0.84
CA TYR A 568 21.33 4.84 0.52
C TYR A 568 22.57 5.46 1.17
N HIS A 569 22.55 6.76 1.29
CA HIS A 569 23.63 7.54 1.90
C HIS A 569 23.30 7.73 3.39
N ALA A 570 23.71 6.78 4.22
CA ALA A 570 23.54 6.85 5.68
C ALA A 570 24.13 8.13 6.28
N GLU A 571 25.18 8.66 5.66
CA GLU A 571 25.83 9.92 6.04
C GLU A 571 24.96 11.17 5.88
N GLN A 572 23.85 11.07 5.17
CA GLN A 572 22.92 12.19 4.98
C GLN A 572 21.68 12.09 5.87
N GLY A 573 21.56 11.07 6.72
CA GLY A 573 20.42 10.86 7.60
C GLY A 573 20.41 11.73 8.85
N MET A 574 19.33 11.65 9.61
CA MET A 574 19.19 12.36 10.87
C MET A 574 20.33 12.02 11.84
N ALA A 575 20.69 10.73 11.97
CA ALA A 575 21.78 10.29 12.83
C ALA A 575 23.13 10.91 12.45
N ALA A 576 23.42 11.00 11.16
CA ALA A 576 24.64 11.64 10.66
C ALA A 576 24.68 13.15 10.97
N SER A 577 23.55 13.83 10.81
CA SER A 577 23.42 15.25 11.16
C SER A 577 23.57 15.48 12.68
N VAL A 578 22.98 14.65 13.50
CA VAL A 578 23.14 14.71 14.96
C VAL A 578 24.61 14.53 15.34
N GLU A 579 25.33 13.59 14.70
CA GLU A 579 26.75 13.37 14.97
C GLU A 579 27.63 14.55 14.51
N LYS A 580 27.31 15.21 13.40
CA LYS A 580 27.95 16.47 13.00
C LYS A 580 27.89 17.49 14.13
N TYR A 581 26.71 17.76 14.66
CA TYR A 581 26.53 18.77 15.71
C TYR A 581 27.11 18.33 17.06
N ARG A 582 27.20 17.02 17.31
CA ARG A 582 27.92 16.47 18.47
C ARG A 582 29.42 16.81 18.42
N LYS A 583 30.06 16.69 17.25
CA LYS A 583 31.47 17.07 17.08
C LYS A 583 31.68 18.55 17.33
N ILE A 584 30.79 19.42 16.84
CA ILE A 584 30.84 20.86 17.06
C ILE A 584 30.76 21.21 18.58
N VAL A 585 29.86 20.54 19.31
CA VAL A 585 29.76 20.75 20.78
C VAL A 585 31.05 20.34 21.49
N LYS A 586 31.69 19.24 21.07
CA LYS A 586 32.95 18.74 21.64
C LYS A 586 34.20 19.57 21.25
N GLY A 587 34.06 20.60 20.42
CA GLY A 587 35.17 21.45 19.99
C GLY A 587 35.96 20.90 18.80
N GLY A 588 35.46 19.87 18.12
CA GLY A 588 36.03 19.41 16.84
C GLY A 588 35.83 20.48 15.76
N LYS A 589 36.84 20.70 14.92
CA LYS A 589 36.69 21.42 13.64
C LYS A 589 35.98 20.50 12.65
N GLU A 590 35.19 21.07 11.74
CA GLU A 590 34.59 20.35 10.60
C GLU A 590 35.58 19.51 9.83
#